data_3d31e8058fb9d8c59022dc269322be09
#
_entry.id   3d31e8058fb9d8c59022dc269322be09
#
_cell.length_a   1.000
_cell.length_b   1.000
_cell.length_c   1.000
_cell.angle_alpha   90.00
_cell.angle_beta   90.00
_cell.angle_gamma   90.00
#
_symmetry.space_group_name_H-M   'P 1'
#
loop_
_entity.id
_entity.type
_entity.pdbx_description
1 polymer ?
#
loop_
_entity_poly.entity_id
_entity_poly.type
_entity_poly.pdbx_seq_one_letter_code
_entity_poly.pdbx_strand_id
1 'polypeptide(L)'
;ASLSIYKYDITKASEDGVWDAESYVSTGLHDDAVIDKLSKYAIQGVEFTYLRIADITMNNEVMDGQRTVGVLYGFDSSDRSTAVLSAIGLTAADAHKTAGGINYYTSDALNNKLAAALAANATAVKNALEVAVKNGGVAMTETDATGHTSASNMEQGLYLVVETRVPEM
;
A
#
# COMPACT_ATOMS: atom_id res chain seq x y z
N ALA A 1 -10.45 -10.93 3.68
CA ALA A 1 -10.32 -9.50 3.39
C ALA A 1 -10.53 -9.23 1.90
N SER A 2 -10.84 -8.01 1.56
CA SER A 2 -11.04 -7.58 0.18
C SER A 2 -10.40 -6.21 -0.04
N LEU A 3 -10.10 -5.91 -1.32
CA LEU A 3 -9.54 -4.63 -1.74
C LEU A 3 -10.37 -4.13 -2.94
N SER A 4 -10.86 -2.90 -2.88
CA SER A 4 -11.48 -2.20 -4.00
C SER A 4 -10.66 -0.96 -4.35
N ILE A 5 -10.41 -0.76 -5.63
CA ILE A 5 -9.66 0.38 -6.14
C ILE A 5 -10.50 1.08 -7.21
N TYR A 6 -10.57 2.41 -7.11
CA TYR A 6 -11.16 3.28 -8.12
C TYR A 6 -10.07 4.19 -8.67
N LYS A 7 -9.88 4.14 -9.98
CA LYS A 7 -8.87 4.95 -10.67
C LYS A 7 -9.52 6.12 -11.39
N TYR A 8 -9.06 7.33 -11.08
CA TYR A 8 -9.57 8.57 -11.67
C TYR A 8 -8.44 9.46 -12.17
N ASP A 9 -8.74 10.25 -13.20
CA ASP A 9 -7.88 11.36 -13.64
C ASP A 9 -8.11 12.58 -12.73
N ILE A 10 -7.40 12.64 -11.64
CA ILE A 10 -7.49 13.70 -10.63
C ILE A 10 -6.98 15.03 -11.17
N THR A 11 -5.97 15.00 -12.05
CA THR A 11 -5.46 16.22 -12.68
C THR A 11 -6.55 16.90 -13.51
N LYS A 12 -7.23 16.14 -14.36
CA LYS A 12 -8.34 16.67 -15.16
C LYS A 12 -9.51 17.13 -14.30
N ALA A 13 -9.87 16.38 -13.28
CA ALA A 13 -10.93 16.75 -12.34
C ALA A 13 -10.61 18.06 -11.59
N SER A 14 -9.35 18.27 -11.22
CA SER A 14 -8.88 19.50 -10.58
C SER A 14 -8.90 20.68 -11.56
N GLU A 15 -8.45 20.50 -12.80
CA GLU A 15 -8.51 21.52 -13.85
C GLU A 15 -9.95 21.97 -14.13
N ASP A 16 -10.90 21.05 -14.08
CA ASP A 16 -12.32 21.32 -14.27
C ASP A 16 -13.01 21.91 -13.01
N GLY A 17 -12.27 22.09 -11.93
CA GLY A 17 -12.78 22.64 -10.67
C GLY A 17 -13.70 21.71 -9.90
N VAL A 18 -13.71 20.41 -10.22
CA VAL A 18 -14.57 19.40 -9.59
C VAL A 18 -13.90 18.79 -8.36
N TRP A 19 -12.58 18.78 -8.31
CA TRP A 19 -11.79 18.12 -7.26
C TRP A 19 -10.77 19.06 -6.64
N ASP A 20 -10.68 19.02 -5.31
CA ASP A 20 -9.62 19.67 -4.54
C ASP A 20 -8.89 18.62 -3.70
N ALA A 21 -7.72 18.20 -4.18
CA ALA A 21 -6.92 17.17 -3.53
C ALA A 21 -6.41 17.59 -2.15
N GLU A 22 -6.23 18.88 -1.91
CA GLU A 22 -5.73 19.37 -0.61
C GLU A 22 -6.80 19.31 0.49
N SER A 23 -8.08 19.37 0.12
CA SER A 23 -9.19 19.31 1.06
C SER A 23 -9.74 17.91 1.31
N TYR A 24 -9.30 16.91 0.52
CA TYR A 24 -9.79 15.53 0.66
C TYR A 24 -8.87 14.69 1.55
N VAL A 25 -9.49 14.05 2.53
CA VAL A 25 -8.81 13.06 3.38
C VAL A 25 -9.45 11.69 3.15
N SER A 26 -8.67 10.74 2.65
CA SER A 26 -9.14 9.38 2.46
C SER A 26 -9.41 8.69 3.80
N THR A 27 -10.57 8.09 3.93
CA THR A 27 -10.95 7.30 5.11
C THR A 27 -10.65 5.81 4.95
N GLY A 28 -10.27 5.38 3.73
CA GLY A 28 -10.13 3.97 3.38
C GLY A 28 -11.47 3.23 3.27
N LEU A 29 -12.59 3.93 3.40
CA LEU A 29 -13.93 3.38 3.30
C LEU A 29 -14.56 3.74 1.95
N HIS A 30 -15.56 2.93 1.56
CA HIS A 30 -16.38 3.22 0.38
C HIS A 30 -17.09 4.57 0.53
N ASP A 31 -16.96 5.44 -0.47
CA ASP A 31 -17.52 6.79 -0.45
C ASP A 31 -18.27 7.06 -1.75
N ASP A 32 -19.59 6.86 -1.72
CA ASP A 32 -20.47 7.04 -2.88
C ASP A 32 -20.44 8.49 -3.41
N ALA A 33 -20.32 9.48 -2.54
CA ALA A 33 -20.29 10.88 -2.95
C ALA A 33 -19.05 11.20 -3.78
N VAL A 34 -17.90 10.67 -3.40
CA VAL A 34 -16.64 10.81 -4.17
C VAL A 34 -16.73 10.06 -5.49
N ILE A 35 -17.24 8.82 -5.47
CA ILE A 35 -17.39 8.00 -6.67
C ILE A 35 -18.31 8.70 -7.69
N ASP A 36 -19.45 9.22 -7.25
CA ASP A 36 -20.38 9.92 -8.13
C ASP A 36 -19.77 11.22 -8.68
N LYS A 37 -19.07 11.97 -7.85
CA LYS A 37 -18.42 13.22 -8.22
C LYS A 37 -17.33 13.04 -9.27
N LEU A 38 -16.57 11.93 -9.19
CA LEU A 38 -15.44 11.63 -10.06
C LEU A 38 -15.78 10.68 -11.21
N SER A 39 -17.02 10.25 -11.37
CA SER A 39 -17.42 9.24 -12.36
C SER A 39 -17.03 9.58 -13.81
N LYS A 40 -17.04 10.86 -14.18
CA LYS A 40 -16.62 11.32 -15.52
C LYS A 40 -15.11 11.20 -15.76
N TYR A 41 -14.33 11.05 -14.70
CA TYR A 41 -12.88 11.00 -14.73
C TYR A 41 -12.33 9.58 -14.55
N ALA A 42 -13.20 8.59 -14.59
CA ALA A 42 -12.84 7.19 -14.46
C ALA A 42 -11.89 6.75 -15.58
N ILE A 43 -10.85 6.00 -15.20
CA ILE A 43 -9.88 5.46 -16.16
C ILE A 43 -10.05 3.95 -16.24
N GLN A 44 -10.42 3.46 -17.42
CA GLN A 44 -10.55 2.05 -17.73
C GLN A 44 -9.22 1.47 -18.22
N GLY A 45 -8.98 0.19 -17.98
CA GLY A 45 -7.85 -0.56 -18.54
C GLY A 45 -6.56 -0.43 -17.74
N VAL A 46 -6.62 0.02 -16.49
CA VAL A 46 -5.47 0.10 -15.58
C VAL A 46 -5.32 -1.22 -14.82
N GLU A 47 -4.11 -1.76 -14.81
CA GLU A 47 -3.78 -2.95 -14.02
C GLU A 47 -3.09 -2.55 -12.72
N PHE A 48 -3.58 -3.10 -11.61
CA PHE A 48 -2.93 -3.07 -10.31
C PHE A 48 -2.45 -4.48 -9.97
N THR A 49 -1.32 -4.57 -9.32
CA THR A 49 -0.79 -5.83 -8.80
C THR A 49 -0.56 -5.68 -7.30
N TYR A 50 -0.95 -6.65 -6.51
CA TYR A 50 -0.72 -6.65 -5.07
C TYR A 50 0.20 -7.78 -4.64
N LEU A 51 0.95 -7.54 -3.59
CA LEU A 51 1.85 -8.50 -2.96
C LEU A 51 1.68 -8.42 -1.44
N ARG A 52 1.40 -9.55 -0.80
CA ARG A 52 1.40 -9.64 0.65
C ARG A 52 2.83 -9.69 1.14
N ILE A 53 3.26 -8.68 1.89
CA ILE A 53 4.66 -8.49 2.29
C ILE A 53 4.92 -8.79 3.76
N ALA A 54 3.91 -8.76 4.61
CA ALA A 54 4.07 -9.00 6.04
C ALA A 54 2.81 -9.56 6.68
N ASP A 55 3.00 -10.28 7.77
CA ASP A 55 1.93 -10.68 8.68
C ASP A 55 1.56 -9.50 9.58
N ILE A 56 0.32 -9.47 10.04
CA ILE A 56 -0.15 -8.50 11.04
C ILE A 56 -0.37 -9.24 12.36
N THR A 57 0.17 -8.70 13.44
CA THR A 57 -0.08 -9.19 14.79
C THR A 57 -0.38 -8.05 15.75
N MET A 58 -1.11 -8.34 16.82
CA MET A 58 -1.39 -7.36 17.86
C MET A 58 -0.18 -7.22 18.78
N ASN A 59 0.16 -5.99 19.11
CA ASN A 59 1.13 -5.66 20.12
C ASN A 59 0.38 -5.31 21.42
N ASN A 60 0.47 -6.20 22.42
CA ASN A 60 -0.17 -6.04 23.73
C ASN A 60 0.87 -5.84 24.83
N GLU A 61 1.91 -5.06 24.57
CA GLU A 61 2.97 -4.83 25.55
C GLU A 61 2.50 -3.87 26.65
N VAL A 62 2.99 -4.14 27.87
CA VAL A 62 2.81 -3.25 29.02
C VAL A 62 4.07 -2.40 29.14
N MET A 63 3.91 -1.09 28.99
CA MET A 63 4.98 -0.11 29.19
C MET A 63 4.55 0.86 30.30
N ASP A 64 5.44 1.06 31.28
CA ASP A 64 5.19 1.97 32.42
C ASP A 64 3.87 1.71 33.15
N GLY A 65 3.50 0.43 33.28
CA GLY A 65 2.24 0.02 33.92
C GLY A 65 0.98 0.22 33.08
N GLN A 66 1.11 0.72 31.87
CA GLN A 66 0.01 0.88 30.92
C GLN A 66 0.16 -0.09 29.76
N ARG A 67 -0.94 -0.71 29.37
CA ARG A 67 -0.98 -1.56 28.17
C ARG A 67 -1.19 -0.68 26.94
N THR A 68 -0.20 -0.67 26.06
CA THR A 68 -0.36 -0.10 24.72
C THR A 68 -0.91 -1.19 23.79
N VAL A 69 -1.98 -0.86 23.05
CA VAL A 69 -2.51 -1.72 21.99
C VAL A 69 -2.11 -1.12 20.66
N GLY A 70 -1.40 -1.88 19.86
CA GLY A 70 -0.95 -1.48 18.55
C GLY A 70 -0.84 -2.67 17.62
N VAL A 71 -0.37 -2.42 16.41
CA VAL A 71 -0.14 -3.43 15.39
C VAL A 71 1.34 -3.54 15.13
N LEU A 72 1.83 -4.76 14.99
CA LEU A 72 3.16 -5.07 14.49
C LEU A 72 3.07 -5.80 13.15
N TYR A 73 3.99 -5.48 12.27
CA TYR A 73 4.10 -6.10 10.95
C TYR A 73 5.31 -7.03 10.94
N GLY A 74 5.05 -8.33 10.71
CA GLY A 74 6.07 -9.37 10.74
C GLY A 74 6.58 -9.70 9.35
N PHE A 75 7.86 -9.42 9.13
CA PHE A 75 8.56 -9.73 7.88
C PHE A 75 9.43 -10.95 8.07
N ASP A 76 9.18 -11.99 7.31
CA ASP A 76 9.96 -13.21 7.30
C ASP A 76 11.21 -13.10 6.39
N SER A 77 11.90 -14.21 6.16
CA SER A 77 13.08 -14.27 5.28
C SER A 77 12.74 -14.56 3.82
N SER A 78 11.46 -14.52 3.43
CA SER A 78 11.07 -14.74 2.04
C SER A 78 11.57 -13.62 1.12
N ASP A 79 11.71 -13.92 -0.16
CA ASP A 79 12.20 -12.95 -1.15
C ASP A 79 11.30 -11.69 -1.22
N ARG A 80 9.99 -11.87 -1.11
CA ARG A 80 9.02 -10.76 -1.10
C ARG A 80 9.26 -9.78 0.05
N SER A 81 9.46 -10.30 1.25
CA SER A 81 9.70 -9.49 2.45
C SER A 81 11.07 -8.81 2.39
N THR A 82 12.13 -9.55 2.05
CA THR A 82 13.49 -9.03 1.98
C THR A 82 13.65 -7.97 0.90
N ALA A 83 13.01 -8.12 -0.25
CA ALA A 83 13.05 -7.13 -1.32
C ALA A 83 12.46 -5.79 -0.89
N VAL A 84 11.33 -5.80 -0.17
CA VAL A 84 10.68 -4.58 0.31
C VAL A 84 11.50 -3.91 1.42
N LEU A 85 11.96 -4.68 2.40
CA LEU A 85 12.81 -4.15 3.49
C LEU A 85 14.08 -3.49 2.94
N SER A 86 14.73 -4.14 1.97
CA SER A 86 15.90 -3.58 1.30
C SER A 86 15.59 -2.29 0.55
N ALA A 87 14.47 -2.24 -0.17
CA ALA A 87 14.08 -1.06 -0.95
C ALA A 87 13.88 0.19 -0.08
N ILE A 88 13.38 0.03 1.14
CA ILE A 88 13.11 1.16 2.05
C ILE A 88 14.19 1.33 3.14
N GLY A 89 15.24 0.51 3.11
CA GLY A 89 16.38 0.64 4.03
C GLY A 89 16.10 0.17 5.46
N LEU A 90 15.12 -0.72 5.67
CA LEU A 90 14.88 -1.36 6.97
C LEU A 90 15.82 -2.54 7.18
N THR A 91 16.37 -2.62 8.38
CA THR A 91 17.23 -3.72 8.81
C THR A 91 16.69 -4.37 10.09
N ALA A 92 17.27 -5.50 10.47
CA ALA A 92 16.93 -6.15 11.73
C ALA A 92 17.14 -5.25 12.96
N ALA A 93 18.06 -4.30 12.89
CA ALA A 93 18.29 -3.35 13.98
C ALA A 93 17.13 -2.38 14.21
N ASP A 94 16.31 -2.15 13.18
CA ASP A 94 15.12 -1.27 13.26
C ASP A 94 13.90 -2.01 13.79
N ALA A 95 13.96 -3.34 13.97
CA ALA A 95 12.85 -4.13 14.43
C ALA A 95 12.50 -3.82 15.89
N HIS A 96 11.20 -3.77 16.18
CA HIS A 96 10.70 -3.66 17.55
C HIS A 96 11.02 -4.93 18.36
N LYS A 97 10.88 -6.10 17.70
CA LYS A 97 11.30 -7.40 18.23
C LYS A 97 11.57 -8.38 17.10
N THR A 98 12.31 -9.43 17.43
CA THR A 98 12.53 -10.58 16.53
C THR A 98 12.13 -11.86 17.27
N ALA A 99 11.33 -12.68 16.64
CA ALA A 99 10.89 -13.96 17.19
C ALA A 99 10.65 -14.96 16.06
N GLY A 100 11.17 -16.19 16.21
CA GLY A 100 10.97 -17.27 15.25
C GLY A 100 11.49 -16.97 13.84
N GLY A 101 12.55 -16.19 13.72
CA GLY A 101 13.10 -15.76 12.42
C GLY A 101 12.32 -14.65 11.73
N ILE A 102 11.35 -14.05 12.42
CA ILE A 102 10.52 -12.95 11.91
C ILE A 102 10.91 -11.66 12.61
N ASN A 103 11.15 -10.61 11.84
CA ASN A 103 11.37 -9.26 12.35
C ASN A 103 10.04 -8.49 12.36
N TYR A 104 9.67 -7.98 13.53
CA TYR A 104 8.43 -7.24 13.72
C TYR A 104 8.70 -5.75 13.81
N TYR A 105 8.03 -4.96 12.97
CA TYR A 105 8.18 -3.51 12.92
C TYR A 105 6.89 -2.82 13.30
N THR A 106 7.00 -1.67 13.94
CA THR A 106 5.87 -0.77 14.16
C THR A 106 5.51 -0.04 12.86
N SER A 107 4.28 0.46 12.76
CA SER A 107 3.89 1.29 11.63
C SER A 107 4.73 2.57 11.53
N ASP A 108 5.11 3.17 12.65
CA ASP A 108 5.98 4.35 12.68
C ASP A 108 7.35 4.05 12.07
N ALA A 109 7.98 2.94 12.41
CA ALA A 109 9.25 2.54 11.84
C ALA A 109 9.17 2.35 10.32
N LEU A 110 8.11 1.68 9.84
CA LEU A 110 7.87 1.49 8.40
C LEU A 110 7.66 2.83 7.69
N ASN A 111 6.78 3.67 8.22
CA ASN A 111 6.44 4.95 7.61
C ASN A 111 7.64 5.91 7.58
N ASN A 112 8.40 5.99 8.65
CA ASN A 112 9.57 6.85 8.73
C ASN A 112 10.66 6.43 7.75
N LYS A 113 10.93 5.13 7.63
CA LYS A 113 11.91 4.61 6.68
C LYS A 113 11.47 4.78 5.23
N LEU A 114 10.20 4.51 4.94
CA LEU A 114 9.64 4.73 3.60
C LEU A 114 9.73 6.20 3.20
N ALA A 115 9.34 7.11 4.09
CA ALA A 115 9.41 8.55 3.83
C ALA A 115 10.84 9.02 3.60
N ALA A 116 11.80 8.56 4.41
CA ALA A 116 13.21 8.90 4.24
C ALA A 116 13.80 8.35 2.92
N ALA A 117 13.45 7.11 2.56
CA ALA A 117 13.90 6.50 1.32
C ALA A 117 13.34 7.24 0.08
N LEU A 118 12.06 7.60 0.10
CA LEU A 118 11.42 8.37 -0.96
C LEU A 118 12.01 9.78 -1.08
N ALA A 119 12.33 10.43 0.03
CA ALA A 119 12.98 11.73 0.04
C ALA A 119 14.40 11.68 -0.55
N ALA A 120 15.12 10.58 -0.31
CA ALA A 120 16.48 10.40 -0.84
C ALA A 120 16.49 10.08 -2.34
N ASN A 121 15.64 9.15 -2.80
CA ASN A 121 15.56 8.76 -4.21
C ASN A 121 14.22 8.05 -4.50
N ALA A 122 13.18 8.82 -4.75
CA ALA A 122 11.83 8.30 -5.01
C ALA A 122 11.78 7.35 -6.21
N THR A 123 12.49 7.64 -7.29
CA THR A 123 12.51 6.81 -8.50
C THR A 123 13.09 5.44 -8.23
N ALA A 124 14.22 5.36 -7.54
CA ALA A 124 14.86 4.08 -7.21
C ALA A 124 13.97 3.22 -6.29
N VAL A 125 13.34 3.83 -5.28
CA VAL A 125 12.44 3.14 -4.37
C VAL A 125 11.21 2.61 -5.11
N LYS A 126 10.55 3.43 -5.90
CA LYS A 126 9.38 3.01 -6.69
C LYS A 126 9.71 1.88 -7.66
N ASN A 127 10.84 1.97 -8.36
CA ASN A 127 11.28 0.91 -9.27
C ASN A 127 11.57 -0.40 -8.54
N ALA A 128 12.22 -0.36 -7.39
CA ALA A 128 12.50 -1.55 -6.59
C ALA A 128 11.23 -2.21 -6.06
N LEU A 129 10.26 -1.42 -5.59
CA LEU A 129 8.97 -1.93 -5.12
C LEU A 129 8.15 -2.51 -6.27
N GLU A 130 8.16 -1.88 -7.44
CA GLU A 130 7.49 -2.39 -8.64
C GLU A 130 8.06 -3.73 -9.08
N VAL A 131 9.38 -3.89 -9.09
CA VAL A 131 10.04 -5.16 -9.39
C VAL A 131 9.62 -6.25 -8.40
N ALA A 132 9.62 -5.95 -7.11
CA ALA A 132 9.20 -6.90 -6.07
C ALA A 132 7.76 -7.37 -6.28
N VAL A 133 6.85 -6.45 -6.60
CA VAL A 133 5.43 -6.75 -6.84
C VAL A 133 5.26 -7.59 -8.10
N LYS A 134 5.92 -7.23 -9.20
CA LYS A 134 5.83 -7.99 -10.46
C LYS A 134 6.37 -9.42 -10.35
N ASN A 135 7.39 -9.62 -9.52
CA ASN A 135 8.02 -10.93 -9.37
C ASN A 135 7.23 -11.92 -8.52
N GLY A 136 6.41 -11.47 -7.60
CA GLY A 136 5.71 -12.36 -6.66
C GLY A 136 4.26 -12.01 -6.39
N GLY A 137 3.76 -10.93 -6.99
CA GLY A 137 2.42 -10.42 -6.75
C GLY A 137 1.34 -11.06 -7.61
N VAL A 138 0.12 -10.67 -7.33
CA VAL A 138 -1.09 -11.07 -8.04
C VAL A 138 -1.65 -9.89 -8.81
N ALA A 139 -1.75 -10.00 -10.13
CA ALA A 139 -2.40 -8.99 -10.95
C ALA A 139 -3.91 -9.03 -10.76
N MET A 140 -4.51 -7.86 -10.50
CA MET A 140 -5.96 -7.71 -10.45
C MET A 140 -6.52 -7.59 -11.87
N THR A 141 -7.81 -7.84 -12.02
CA THR A 141 -8.51 -7.52 -13.26
C THR A 141 -8.36 -6.03 -13.59
N GLU A 142 -8.17 -5.69 -14.85
CA GLU A 142 -8.10 -4.28 -15.26
C GLU A 142 -9.34 -3.51 -14.82
N THR A 143 -9.18 -2.23 -14.53
CA THR A 143 -10.29 -1.36 -14.17
C THR A 143 -11.33 -1.33 -15.30
N ASP A 144 -12.59 -1.37 -14.92
CA ASP A 144 -13.73 -1.30 -15.83
C ASP A 144 -14.04 0.15 -16.26
N ALA A 145 -15.17 0.34 -16.94
CA ALA A 145 -15.59 1.67 -17.41
C ALA A 145 -15.88 2.66 -16.27
N THR A 146 -16.10 2.18 -15.05
CA THR A 146 -16.26 3.02 -13.86
C THR A 146 -14.94 3.28 -13.12
N GLY A 147 -13.83 2.81 -13.67
CA GLY A 147 -12.51 2.90 -13.06
C GLY A 147 -12.28 1.91 -11.93
N HIS A 148 -13.17 0.94 -11.74
CA HIS A 148 -13.17 0.04 -10.60
C HIS A 148 -12.51 -1.30 -10.91
N THR A 149 -11.75 -1.78 -9.95
CA THR A 149 -11.30 -3.18 -9.86
C THR A 149 -11.34 -3.63 -8.40
N SER A 150 -11.41 -4.92 -8.17
CA SER A 150 -11.43 -5.49 -6.82
C SER A 150 -10.75 -6.85 -6.76
N ALA A 151 -10.28 -7.19 -5.56
CA ALA A 151 -9.85 -8.53 -5.20
C ALA A 151 -10.54 -8.94 -3.90
N SER A 152 -10.86 -10.22 -3.77
CA SER A 152 -11.53 -10.78 -2.61
C SER A 152 -10.79 -12.01 -2.09
N ASN A 153 -11.22 -12.51 -0.93
CA ASN A 153 -10.63 -13.68 -0.27
C ASN A 153 -9.12 -13.54 0.01
N MET A 154 -8.67 -12.31 0.26
CA MET A 154 -7.29 -12.02 0.61
C MET A 154 -7.02 -12.41 2.06
N GLU A 155 -5.86 -13.00 2.32
CA GLU A 155 -5.41 -13.24 3.69
C GLU A 155 -5.18 -11.90 4.41
N GLN A 156 -5.39 -11.87 5.70
CA GLN A 156 -5.03 -10.71 6.51
C GLN A 156 -3.51 -10.49 6.48
N GLY A 157 -3.08 -9.26 6.29
CA GLY A 157 -1.67 -8.91 6.21
C GLY A 157 -1.45 -7.49 5.74
N LEU A 158 -0.18 -7.14 5.61
CA LEU A 158 0.24 -5.91 4.97
C LEU A 158 0.48 -6.17 3.48
N TYR A 159 -0.10 -5.34 2.65
CA TYR A 159 -0.02 -5.47 1.20
C TYR A 159 0.68 -4.27 0.58
N LEU A 160 1.51 -4.53 -0.40
CA LEU A 160 2.02 -3.54 -1.33
C LEU A 160 1.17 -3.61 -2.60
N VAL A 161 0.61 -2.49 -3.02
CA VAL A 161 -0.20 -2.38 -4.23
C VAL A 161 0.46 -1.38 -5.16
N VAL A 162 0.70 -1.80 -6.39
CA VAL A 162 1.38 -0.97 -7.41
C VAL A 162 0.57 -1.01 -8.70
N GLU A 163 0.47 0.14 -9.34
CA GLU A 163 -0.04 0.26 -10.71
C GLU A 163 1.00 -0.30 -11.67
N THR A 164 0.70 -1.43 -12.31
CA THR A 164 1.67 -2.18 -13.12
C THR A 164 1.49 -2.01 -14.62
N ARG A 165 0.34 -1.53 -15.05
CA ARG A 165 0.10 -1.19 -16.44
C ARG A 165 -0.96 -0.11 -16.55
N VAL A 166 -0.70 0.87 -17.42
CA VAL A 166 -1.66 1.90 -17.81
C VAL A 166 -2.12 1.65 -19.25
N PRO A 167 -3.35 2.05 -19.61
CA PRO A 167 -3.82 1.91 -20.97
C PRO A 167 -3.00 2.81 -21.91
N GLU A 168 -2.80 2.33 -23.13
CA GLU A 168 -2.27 3.16 -24.21
C GLU A 168 -3.30 4.25 -24.56
N MET A 169 -2.82 5.46 -24.62
CA MET A 169 -3.67 6.61 -25.01
C MET A 169 -3.24 7.17 -26.35
#